data_5703c55a9cc47d200b3bf1f716d136b3
#
_entry.id   5703c55a9cc47d200b3bf1f716d136b3
#
_cell.length_a   1.000
_cell.length_b   1.000
_cell.length_c   1.000
_cell.angle_alpha   90.00
_cell.angle_beta   90.00
_cell.angle_gamma   90.00
#
_symmetry.space_group_name_H-M   'P 1'
#
loop_
_entity.id
_entity.type
_entity.pdbx_description
1 polymer ?
#
loop_
_entity_poly.entity_id
_entity_poly.type
_entity_poly.pdbx_seq_one_letter_code
_entity_poly.pdbx_strand_id
1 'polypeptide(L)'
;MTDRTGLMQAFIAATDWAGAAVAPLAGDASNRRYLRLTHAITGTSAVLMDAPPERGEDVRPFLHISRALTSLGLSAPQILAQDEARGFLILEDLGDALFARVIPIAPQMEEPLYAAATDVLIDLHRAPPPEGLSPYGPDTMTEMAALAFDWYLTGATGEN
;
A
#
# COMPACT_ATOMS: atom_id res chain seq x y z
N MET A 1 -6.41 7.98 25.30
CA MET A 1 -5.96 8.05 23.89
C MET A 1 -4.55 7.47 23.86
N THR A 2 -4.34 6.36 23.17
CA THR A 2 -3.01 5.77 23.02
C THR A 2 -2.15 6.74 22.19
N ASP A 3 -0.95 7.07 22.69
CA ASP A 3 0.00 7.90 21.93
C ASP A 3 0.53 7.12 20.72
N ARG A 4 -0.18 7.19 19.60
CA ARG A 4 0.17 6.50 18.36
C ARG A 4 1.54 6.91 17.84
N THR A 5 1.91 8.17 18.03
CA THR A 5 3.23 8.70 17.61
C THR A 5 4.35 8.08 18.43
N GLY A 6 4.18 7.95 19.75
CA GLY A 6 5.17 7.28 20.60
C GLY A 6 5.32 5.80 20.28
N LEU A 7 4.21 5.08 19.98
CA LEU A 7 4.27 3.68 19.55
C LEU A 7 5.03 3.52 18.21
N MET A 8 4.78 4.39 17.26
CA MET A 8 5.47 4.40 15.96
C MET A 8 6.97 4.65 16.14
N GLN A 9 7.36 5.64 16.95
CA GLN A 9 8.76 5.93 17.24
C GLN A 9 9.45 4.76 17.94
N ALA A 10 8.79 4.10 18.89
CA ALA A 10 9.31 2.93 19.55
C ALA A 10 9.50 1.74 18.58
N PHE A 11 8.58 1.56 17.63
CA PHE A 11 8.70 0.55 16.59
C PHE A 11 9.92 0.82 15.69
N ILE A 12 10.06 2.05 15.16
CA ILE A 12 11.22 2.44 14.33
C ILE A 12 12.53 2.22 15.10
N ALA A 13 12.59 2.65 16.36
CA ALA A 13 13.79 2.54 17.19
C ALA A 13 14.22 1.09 17.49
N ALA A 14 13.30 0.13 17.37
CA ALA A 14 13.57 -1.29 17.54
C ALA A 14 14.00 -2.02 16.25
N THR A 15 14.20 -1.30 15.14
CA THR A 15 14.58 -1.84 13.84
C THR A 15 15.92 -1.23 13.36
N ASP A 16 16.41 -1.71 12.22
CA ASP A 16 17.60 -1.14 11.55
C ASP A 16 17.40 0.32 11.10
N TRP A 17 16.17 0.83 11.20
CA TRP A 17 15.80 2.21 10.86
C TRP A 17 15.84 3.16 12.07
N ALA A 18 16.43 2.73 13.18
CA ALA A 18 16.59 3.58 14.35
C ALA A 18 17.35 4.88 13.99
N GLY A 19 16.77 6.02 14.35
CA GLY A 19 17.34 7.34 14.05
C GLY A 19 17.16 7.82 12.59
N ALA A 20 16.38 7.11 11.76
CA ALA A 20 16.04 7.57 10.42
C ALA A 20 15.25 8.89 10.46
N ALA A 21 15.52 9.77 9.49
CA ALA A 21 14.68 10.95 9.25
C ALA A 21 13.31 10.48 8.72
N VAL A 22 12.23 11.13 9.21
CA VAL A 22 10.84 10.76 8.89
C VAL A 22 10.17 11.90 8.15
N ALA A 23 9.64 11.63 6.97
CA ALA A 23 8.89 12.61 6.16
C ALA A 23 7.53 12.02 5.73
N PRO A 24 6.45 12.82 5.69
CA PRO A 24 5.16 12.34 5.24
C PRO A 24 5.19 12.01 3.74
N LEU A 25 4.52 10.92 3.37
CA LEU A 25 4.14 10.60 2.00
C LEU A 25 2.64 10.87 1.80
N ALA A 26 2.23 11.07 0.54
CA ALA A 26 0.82 11.19 0.22
C ALA A 26 0.07 9.90 0.67
N GLY A 27 -1.02 10.09 1.40
CA GLY A 27 -1.92 9.01 1.79
C GLY A 27 -2.91 8.65 0.68
N ASP A 28 -3.69 7.62 0.95
CA ASP A 28 -4.84 7.23 0.14
C ASP A 28 -6.16 7.56 0.89
N ALA A 29 -7.28 7.08 0.39
CA ALA A 29 -8.60 7.29 1.01
C ALA A 29 -8.86 6.42 2.26
N SER A 30 -7.86 5.65 2.72
CA SER A 30 -7.98 4.81 3.93
C SER A 30 -7.55 5.57 5.19
N ASN A 31 -7.67 4.90 6.35
CA ASN A 31 -7.14 5.43 7.61
C ASN A 31 -5.62 5.23 7.75
N ARG A 32 -4.96 4.66 6.76
CA ARG A 32 -3.51 4.43 6.74
C ARG A 32 -2.76 5.72 6.53
N ARG A 33 -1.58 5.79 7.14
CA ARG A 33 -0.61 6.86 6.88
C ARG A 33 0.68 6.24 6.38
N TYR A 34 1.32 6.94 5.45
CA TYR A 34 2.60 6.52 4.91
C TYR A 34 3.64 7.58 5.18
N LEU A 35 4.83 7.16 5.61
CA LEU A 35 5.96 8.03 5.90
C LEU A 35 7.20 7.44 5.25
N ARG A 36 8.00 8.28 4.61
CA ARG A 36 9.32 7.87 4.11
C ARG A 36 10.32 7.98 5.24
N LEU A 37 11.02 6.89 5.49
CA LEU A 37 12.18 6.82 6.36
C LEU A 37 13.44 7.00 5.52
N THR A 38 14.36 7.86 5.95
CA THR A 38 15.68 7.99 5.30
C THR A 38 16.75 7.68 6.32
N HIS A 39 17.55 6.67 6.05
CA HIS A 39 18.61 6.22 6.94
C HIS A 39 19.73 7.28 7.01
N ALA A 40 20.06 7.73 8.23
CA ALA A 40 20.93 8.88 8.44
C ALA A 40 22.37 8.72 7.90
N ILE A 41 22.88 7.49 7.84
CA ILE A 41 24.25 7.19 7.42
C ILE A 41 24.32 6.82 5.94
N THR A 42 23.42 5.94 5.48
CA THR A 42 23.48 5.38 4.12
C THR A 42 22.71 6.20 3.10
N GLY A 43 21.76 7.04 3.54
CA GLY A 43 20.84 7.76 2.66
C GLY A 43 19.81 6.85 1.97
N THR A 44 19.80 5.54 2.28
CA THR A 44 18.76 4.63 1.76
C THR A 44 17.40 4.98 2.33
N SER A 45 16.33 4.67 1.61
CA SER A 45 14.95 4.95 2.03
C SER A 45 14.11 3.69 2.19
N ALA A 46 13.10 3.78 3.06
CA ALA A 46 12.04 2.81 3.24
C ALA A 46 10.71 3.52 3.46
N VAL A 47 9.62 2.80 3.36
CA VAL A 47 8.27 3.33 3.61
C VAL A 47 7.71 2.71 4.88
N LEU A 48 7.40 3.53 5.87
CA LEU A 48 6.61 3.11 7.02
C LEU A 48 5.12 3.23 6.68
N MET A 49 4.41 2.12 6.77
CA MET A 49 2.96 2.06 6.79
C MET A 49 2.49 2.05 8.24
N ASP A 50 1.64 3.00 8.59
CA ASP A 50 0.93 3.11 9.86
C ASP A 50 -0.55 2.85 9.62
N ALA A 51 -1.02 1.65 9.95
CA ALA A 51 -2.38 1.14 9.75
C ALA A 51 -3.03 0.89 11.13
N PRO A 52 -3.69 1.89 11.74
CA PRO A 52 -4.17 1.81 13.12
C PRO A 52 -5.33 0.82 13.28
N PRO A 53 -5.16 -0.29 14.04
CA PRO A 53 -6.22 -1.27 14.25
C PRO A 53 -7.45 -0.69 14.93
N GLU A 54 -7.26 0.31 15.78
CA GLU A 54 -8.33 1.03 16.47
C GLU A 54 -9.23 1.85 15.52
N ARG A 55 -8.82 2.00 14.26
CA ARG A 55 -9.59 2.62 13.18
C ARG A 55 -10.09 1.62 12.14
N GLY A 56 -10.01 0.31 12.47
CA GLY A 56 -10.46 -0.76 11.60
C GLY A 56 -9.44 -1.20 10.54
N GLU A 57 -8.18 -0.74 10.62
CA GLU A 57 -7.13 -1.19 9.70
C GLU A 57 -6.53 -2.53 10.13
N ASP A 58 -6.17 -3.36 9.14
CA ASP A 58 -5.51 -4.64 9.33
C ASP A 58 -4.39 -4.79 8.29
N VAL A 59 -3.18 -5.09 8.76
CA VAL A 59 -2.01 -5.29 7.89
C VAL A 59 -1.88 -6.73 7.39
N ARG A 60 -2.58 -7.69 7.98
CA ARG A 60 -2.46 -9.12 7.62
C ARG A 60 -2.84 -9.43 6.18
N PRO A 61 -3.92 -8.86 5.62
CA PRO A 61 -4.22 -9.04 4.19
C PRO A 61 -3.11 -8.49 3.29
N PHE A 62 -2.52 -7.34 3.62
CA PHE A 62 -1.39 -6.79 2.88
C PHE A 62 -0.19 -7.75 2.91
N LEU A 63 0.18 -8.25 4.10
CA LEU A 63 1.28 -9.20 4.26
C LEU A 63 1.05 -10.49 3.48
N HIS A 64 -0.18 -11.01 3.49
CA HIS A 64 -0.56 -12.20 2.75
C HIS A 64 -0.38 -12.03 1.23
N ILE A 65 -0.93 -10.96 0.68
CA ILE A 65 -0.84 -10.67 -0.77
C ILE A 65 0.60 -10.35 -1.18
N SER A 66 1.33 -9.56 -0.39
CA SER A 66 2.74 -9.24 -0.69
C SER A 66 3.58 -10.51 -0.80
N ARG A 67 3.43 -11.44 0.15
CA ARG A 67 4.14 -12.74 0.12
C ARG A 67 3.73 -13.59 -1.08
N ALA A 68 2.44 -13.64 -1.42
CA ALA A 68 1.96 -14.37 -2.58
C ALA A 68 2.55 -13.82 -3.89
N LEU A 69 2.53 -12.50 -4.08
CA LEU A 69 3.11 -11.85 -5.26
C LEU A 69 4.62 -12.09 -5.35
N THR A 70 5.35 -11.95 -4.24
CA THR A 70 6.79 -12.21 -4.20
C THR A 70 7.11 -13.67 -4.53
N SER A 71 6.28 -14.63 -4.07
CA SER A 71 6.49 -16.05 -4.39
C SER A 71 6.31 -16.38 -5.88
N LEU A 72 5.60 -15.52 -6.61
CA LEU A 72 5.44 -15.59 -8.07
C LEU A 72 6.56 -14.85 -8.83
N GLY A 73 7.55 -14.29 -8.12
CA GLY A 73 8.62 -13.50 -8.72
C GLY A 73 8.20 -12.07 -9.11
N LEU A 74 7.03 -11.62 -8.67
CA LEU A 74 6.55 -10.26 -8.92
C LEU A 74 7.14 -9.27 -7.91
N SER A 75 7.34 -8.02 -8.33
CA SER A 75 7.91 -6.95 -7.51
C SER A 75 6.88 -6.34 -6.57
N ALA A 76 6.47 -7.09 -5.54
CA ALA A 76 5.81 -6.49 -4.38
C ALA A 76 6.87 -5.90 -3.44
N PRO A 77 6.57 -4.80 -2.70
CA PRO A 77 7.54 -4.22 -1.78
C PRO A 77 7.98 -5.25 -0.73
N GLN A 78 9.28 -5.36 -0.51
CA GLN A 78 9.83 -6.22 0.54
C GLN A 78 9.38 -5.72 1.92
N ILE A 79 9.08 -6.66 2.82
CA ILE A 79 8.71 -6.36 4.20
C ILE A 79 9.99 -6.38 5.03
N LEU A 80 10.48 -5.19 5.40
CA LEU A 80 11.74 -5.02 6.13
C LEU A 80 11.55 -5.18 7.64
N ALA A 81 10.39 -4.77 8.17
CA ALA A 81 10.00 -4.99 9.56
C ALA A 81 8.47 -4.98 9.68
N GLN A 82 7.93 -5.66 10.69
CA GLN A 82 6.49 -5.72 10.95
C GLN A 82 6.16 -5.75 12.44
N ASP A 83 5.07 -5.08 12.81
CA ASP A 83 4.36 -5.20 14.08
C ASP A 83 2.86 -5.30 13.78
N GLU A 84 2.40 -6.53 13.56
CA GLU A 84 1.00 -6.80 13.17
C GLU A 84 0.02 -6.36 14.25
N ALA A 85 0.39 -6.55 15.52
CA ALA A 85 -0.48 -6.22 16.65
C ALA A 85 -0.77 -4.71 16.74
N ARG A 86 0.22 -3.89 16.37
CA ARG A 86 0.09 -2.43 16.37
C ARG A 86 -0.18 -1.86 14.99
N GLY A 87 -0.15 -2.69 13.92
CA GLY A 87 -0.41 -2.28 12.55
C GLY A 87 0.70 -1.41 11.95
N PHE A 88 1.97 -1.70 12.25
CA PHE A 88 3.13 -1.04 11.64
C PHE A 88 3.88 -1.98 10.71
N LEU A 89 4.21 -1.49 9.52
CA LEU A 89 5.12 -2.17 8.60
C LEU A 89 6.20 -1.21 8.13
N ILE A 90 7.44 -1.68 8.01
CA ILE A 90 8.48 -1.00 7.22
C ILE A 90 8.66 -1.79 5.95
N LEU A 91 8.50 -1.12 4.82
CA LEU A 91 8.46 -1.66 3.47
C LEU A 91 9.60 -1.09 2.65
N GLU A 92 10.01 -1.83 1.63
CA GLU A 92 10.86 -1.32 0.57
C GLU A 92 10.27 -0.04 -0.05
N ASP A 93 11.10 0.97 -0.25
CA ASP A 93 10.73 2.18 -0.99
C ASP A 93 10.98 1.95 -2.48
N LEU A 94 9.91 1.78 -3.24
CA LEU A 94 9.95 1.60 -4.70
C LEU A 94 10.19 2.92 -5.45
N GLY A 95 10.35 4.03 -4.74
CA GLY A 95 10.64 5.35 -5.29
C GLY A 95 9.42 6.07 -5.86
N ASP A 96 9.71 7.13 -6.61
CA ASP A 96 8.70 8.08 -7.09
C ASP A 96 8.49 8.07 -8.61
N ALA A 97 9.08 7.08 -9.33
CA ALA A 97 8.98 6.97 -10.78
C ALA A 97 7.63 6.39 -11.24
N LEU A 98 6.53 7.03 -10.83
CA LEU A 98 5.18 6.65 -11.20
C LEU A 98 4.91 6.98 -12.69
N PHE A 99 4.08 6.20 -13.37
CA PHE A 99 3.67 6.44 -14.75
C PHE A 99 3.19 7.89 -14.95
N ALA A 100 2.37 8.38 -14.03
CA ALA A 100 1.86 9.77 -14.07
C ALA A 100 2.96 10.85 -13.97
N ARG A 101 4.16 10.50 -13.50
CA ARG A 101 5.31 11.41 -13.45
C ARG A 101 6.27 11.21 -14.61
N VAL A 102 6.44 9.96 -15.06
CA VAL A 102 7.39 9.60 -16.13
C VAL A 102 6.84 9.97 -17.50
N ILE A 103 5.58 9.64 -17.79
CA ILE A 103 4.98 9.83 -19.12
C ILE A 103 4.97 11.31 -19.57
N PRO A 104 4.61 12.31 -18.74
CA PRO A 104 4.67 13.70 -19.17
C PRO A 104 6.07 14.21 -19.55
N ILE A 105 7.12 13.60 -18.97
CA ILE A 105 8.52 13.97 -19.22
C ILE A 105 9.09 13.18 -20.42
N ALA A 106 8.65 11.95 -20.58
CA ALA A 106 9.10 11.01 -21.60
C ALA A 106 7.90 10.30 -22.26
N PRO A 107 7.09 10.99 -23.11
CA PRO A 107 5.87 10.43 -23.71
C PRO A 107 6.09 9.14 -24.50
N GLN A 108 7.27 8.95 -25.07
CA GLN A 108 7.65 7.73 -25.78
C GLN A 108 7.69 6.48 -24.88
N MET A 109 7.67 6.66 -23.55
CA MET A 109 7.64 5.55 -22.59
C MET A 109 6.22 5.05 -22.29
N GLU A 110 5.17 5.71 -22.76
CA GLU A 110 3.78 5.35 -22.44
C GLU A 110 3.48 3.92 -22.90
N GLU A 111 3.63 3.63 -24.18
CA GLU A 111 3.36 2.29 -24.72
C GLU A 111 4.24 1.20 -24.08
N PRO A 112 5.58 1.34 -23.97
CA PRO A 112 6.42 0.35 -23.30
C PRO A 112 6.03 0.10 -21.82
N LEU A 113 5.68 1.14 -21.08
CA LEU A 113 5.30 1.00 -19.67
C LEU A 113 3.95 0.27 -19.51
N TYR A 114 2.95 0.61 -20.32
CA TYR A 114 1.66 -0.11 -20.28
C TYR A 114 1.77 -1.54 -20.82
N ALA A 115 2.62 -1.79 -21.81
CA ALA A 115 2.90 -3.14 -22.30
C ALA A 115 3.53 -3.99 -21.17
N ALA A 116 4.56 -3.47 -20.49
CA ALA A 116 5.19 -4.17 -19.36
C ALA A 116 4.20 -4.41 -18.21
N ALA A 117 3.33 -3.44 -17.88
CA ALA A 117 2.29 -3.64 -16.87
C ALA A 117 1.28 -4.72 -17.29
N THR A 118 0.93 -4.80 -18.57
CA THR A 118 0.05 -5.83 -19.12
C THR A 118 0.69 -7.21 -19.03
N ASP A 119 1.99 -7.33 -19.34
CA ASP A 119 2.72 -8.59 -19.23
C ASP A 119 2.75 -9.10 -17.79
N VAL A 120 2.95 -8.22 -16.80
CA VAL A 120 2.85 -8.57 -15.37
C VAL A 120 1.47 -9.13 -15.02
N LEU A 121 0.39 -8.53 -15.53
CA LEU A 121 -0.98 -9.03 -15.31
C LEU A 121 -1.21 -10.39 -16.00
N ILE A 122 -0.66 -10.60 -17.18
CA ILE A 122 -0.71 -11.89 -17.89
C ILE A 122 -0.01 -12.96 -17.05
N ASP A 123 1.17 -12.68 -16.53
CA ASP A 123 1.92 -13.63 -15.70
C ASP A 123 1.19 -13.93 -14.39
N LEU A 124 0.63 -12.90 -13.75
CA LEU A 124 -0.19 -13.09 -12.54
C LEU A 124 -1.39 -14.01 -12.80
N HIS A 125 -2.10 -13.84 -13.92
CA HIS A 125 -3.27 -14.66 -14.26
C HIS A 125 -2.95 -16.11 -14.64
N ARG A 126 -1.70 -16.45 -14.87
CA ARG A 126 -1.27 -17.85 -15.08
C ARG A 126 -1.16 -18.63 -13.78
N ALA A 127 -1.03 -17.94 -12.66
CA ALA A 127 -0.97 -18.55 -11.34
C ALA A 127 -2.38 -18.68 -10.73
N PRO A 128 -2.64 -19.71 -9.91
CA PRO A 128 -3.87 -19.77 -9.14
C PRO A 128 -3.89 -18.61 -8.12
N PRO A 129 -5.08 -18.07 -7.81
CA PRO A 129 -5.19 -17.06 -6.76
C PRO A 129 -4.74 -17.65 -5.41
N PRO A 130 -4.11 -16.84 -4.53
CA PRO A 130 -3.73 -17.28 -3.19
C PRO A 130 -4.97 -17.71 -2.40
N GLU A 131 -4.79 -18.71 -1.53
CA GLU A 131 -5.86 -19.20 -0.66
C GLU A 131 -6.38 -18.11 0.28
N GLY A 132 -7.62 -18.24 0.70
CA GLY A 132 -8.24 -17.32 1.68
C GLY A 132 -8.73 -16.00 1.12
N LEU A 133 -8.69 -15.80 -0.19
CA LEU A 133 -9.35 -14.64 -0.82
C LEU A 133 -10.85 -14.86 -0.92
N SER A 134 -11.62 -13.82 -0.58
CA SER A 134 -13.08 -13.84 -0.81
C SER A 134 -13.38 -13.76 -2.31
N PRO A 135 -14.41 -14.50 -2.80
CA PRO A 135 -14.86 -14.39 -4.18
C PRO A 135 -15.28 -12.95 -4.51
N TYR A 136 -14.78 -12.41 -5.62
CA TYR A 136 -15.24 -11.12 -6.16
C TYR A 136 -16.22 -11.39 -7.31
N GLY A 137 -17.40 -11.93 -6.94
CA GLY A 137 -18.46 -12.33 -7.87
C GLY A 137 -19.45 -11.19 -8.18
N PRO A 138 -20.48 -11.48 -9.01
CA PRO A 138 -21.47 -10.48 -9.44
C PRO A 138 -22.16 -9.76 -8.29
N ASP A 139 -22.48 -10.45 -7.21
CA ASP A 139 -23.16 -9.85 -6.04
C ASP A 139 -22.26 -8.81 -5.37
N THR A 140 -21.00 -9.16 -5.09
CA THR A 140 -20.01 -8.22 -4.53
C THR A 140 -19.75 -7.04 -5.47
N MET A 141 -19.67 -7.29 -6.79
CA MET A 141 -19.51 -6.22 -7.78
C MET A 141 -20.70 -5.27 -7.79
N THR A 142 -21.92 -5.80 -7.65
CA THR A 142 -23.14 -5.00 -7.60
C THR A 142 -23.20 -4.14 -6.33
N GLU A 143 -22.88 -4.71 -5.17
CA GLU A 143 -22.78 -3.97 -3.92
C GLU A 143 -21.72 -2.84 -3.98
N MET A 144 -20.54 -3.14 -4.52
CA MET A 144 -19.49 -2.13 -4.69
C MET A 144 -19.90 -1.02 -5.67
N ALA A 145 -20.58 -1.36 -6.76
CA ALA A 145 -21.07 -0.36 -7.72
C ALA A 145 -22.17 0.53 -7.10
N ALA A 146 -23.00 -0.01 -6.24
CA ALA A 146 -24.06 0.76 -5.55
C ALA A 146 -23.50 1.87 -4.66
N LEU A 147 -22.31 1.66 -4.05
CA LEU A 147 -21.65 2.68 -3.21
C LEU A 147 -21.44 4.02 -3.95
N ALA A 148 -21.20 3.99 -5.26
CA ALA A 148 -21.04 5.21 -6.04
C ALA A 148 -22.33 6.05 -6.06
N PHE A 149 -23.49 5.40 -6.13
CA PHE A 149 -24.79 6.09 -6.11
C PHE A 149 -25.12 6.60 -4.72
N ASP A 150 -24.96 5.78 -3.70
CA ASP A 150 -25.27 6.12 -2.32
C ASP A 150 -24.45 7.31 -1.82
N TRP A 151 -23.13 7.26 -2.03
CA TRP A 151 -22.23 8.32 -1.61
C TRP A 151 -22.36 9.59 -2.46
N TYR A 152 -22.58 9.44 -3.78
CA TYR A 152 -22.81 10.60 -4.65
C TYR A 152 -24.11 11.32 -4.29
N LEU A 153 -25.17 10.56 -4.06
CA LEU A 153 -26.48 11.13 -3.66
C LEU A 153 -26.35 11.88 -2.33
N THR A 154 -25.75 11.23 -1.32
CA THR A 154 -25.50 11.84 -0.01
C THR A 154 -24.65 13.12 -0.13
N GLY A 155 -23.58 13.08 -0.93
CA GLY A 155 -22.72 14.24 -1.15
C GLY A 155 -23.38 15.38 -1.92
N ALA A 156 -24.32 15.06 -2.83
CA ALA A 156 -25.03 16.06 -3.65
C ALA A 156 -26.24 16.66 -2.94
N THR A 157 -26.96 15.87 -2.13
CA THR A 157 -28.22 16.29 -1.48
C THR A 157 -28.08 16.59 0.00
N GLY A 158 -27.03 16.09 0.67
CA GLY A 158 -26.85 16.16 2.12
C GLY A 158 -27.82 15.25 2.89
N GLU A 159 -28.56 14.39 2.20
CA GLU A 159 -29.50 13.42 2.80
C GLU A 159 -28.83 12.03 2.88
N ASN A 160 -29.01 11.37 4.04
CA ASN A 160 -28.62 9.97 4.26
C ASN A 160 -29.79 9.05 3.98
#